data_428d1a4dc334a55da4a0f5141d6c28ac
#
_entry.id   428d1a4dc334a55da4a0f5141d6c28ac
#
_cell.length_a   1.000
_cell.length_b   1.000
_cell.length_c   1.000
_cell.angle_alpha   90.00
_cell.angle_beta   90.00
_cell.angle_gamma   90.00
#
_symmetry.space_group_name_H-M   'P 1'
#
loop_
_entity.id
_entity.type
_entity.pdbx_description
1 polymer ?
#
loop_
_entity_poly.entity_id
_entity_poly.type
_entity_poly.pdbx_seq_one_letter_code
_entity_poly.pdbx_strand_id
1 'polypeptide(L)'
;MLRARVCAVKPHGILLDIEGTTTPIAFVHDVLFTFARHHMAEYLKHADLTDLNLEHAEDLRRGYNPPAWSAEPVVYVSWLMDQDRKSTALKKIQGEIWLQGYKKGELRGEVFPDVLPALRRWHGSDIDVRIFSSGSVLAQRLLFSGTVDGDLTAFLNGYFDTTTGPKDEAQSYRRIASAFGIPPSEILFISDVARELDAAHFAEMETRLCIRPGNHPQPAHDHEVLTTFDAL
;
A
#
# COMPACT_ATOMS: atom_id res chain seq x y z
N MET A 1 -10.50 31.46 22.14
CA MET A 1 -9.69 31.97 21.02
C MET A 1 -10.17 31.29 19.75
N LEU A 2 -10.81 32.01 18.82
CA LEU A 2 -11.21 31.46 17.52
C LEU A 2 -9.93 31.14 16.73
N ARG A 3 -9.68 29.84 16.45
CA ARG A 3 -8.73 29.47 15.40
C ARG A 3 -9.32 29.97 14.08
N ALA A 4 -8.61 30.89 13.43
CA ALA A 4 -8.92 31.30 12.09
C ALA A 4 -8.98 30.01 11.22
N ARG A 5 -10.11 29.79 10.54
CA ARG A 5 -10.17 28.81 9.42
C ARG A 5 -9.18 29.31 8.39
N VAL A 6 -8.00 28.71 8.36
CA VAL A 6 -7.12 28.82 7.22
C VAL A 6 -7.93 28.27 6.05
N CYS A 7 -8.19 29.10 5.06
CA CYS A 7 -8.83 28.66 3.82
C CYS A 7 -7.99 27.50 3.28
N ALA A 8 -8.54 26.30 3.28
CA ALA A 8 -7.81 25.13 2.85
C ALA A 8 -7.39 25.37 1.38
N VAL A 9 -6.09 25.52 1.16
CA VAL A 9 -5.54 25.61 -0.19
C VAL A 9 -5.87 24.29 -0.88
N LYS A 10 -6.47 24.35 -2.06
CA LYS A 10 -6.78 23.15 -2.85
C LYS A 10 -5.45 22.45 -3.14
N PRO A 11 -5.27 21.17 -2.79
CA PRO A 11 -4.01 20.49 -3.02
C PRO A 11 -3.76 20.36 -4.53
N HIS A 12 -2.50 20.49 -4.93
CA HIS A 12 -2.05 20.21 -6.30
C HIS A 12 -1.62 18.74 -6.46
N GLY A 13 -1.28 18.08 -5.35
CA GLY A 13 -0.97 16.67 -5.30
C GLY A 13 -1.77 15.94 -4.22
N ILE A 14 -2.16 14.71 -4.49
CA ILE A 14 -2.77 13.80 -3.51
C ILE A 14 -1.95 12.52 -3.48
N LEU A 15 -1.49 12.15 -2.29
CA LEU A 15 -0.85 10.89 -2.00
C LEU A 15 -1.83 10.02 -1.23
N LEU A 16 -2.08 8.81 -1.71
CA LEU A 16 -3.05 7.90 -1.11
C LEU A 16 -2.36 6.64 -0.59
N ASP A 17 -2.73 6.23 0.59
CA ASP A 17 -2.50 4.87 1.05
C ASP A 17 -3.52 3.92 0.42
N ILE A 18 -3.27 2.60 0.51
CA ILE A 18 -4.16 1.58 -0.06
C ILE A 18 -5.06 0.98 1.02
N GLU A 19 -4.46 0.21 1.92
CA GLU A 19 -5.16 -0.60 2.89
C GLU A 19 -5.90 0.27 3.91
N GLY A 20 -7.20 0.06 4.08
CA GLY A 20 -8.02 0.90 4.97
C GLY A 20 -8.29 2.32 4.46
N THR A 21 -7.75 2.71 3.31
CA THR A 21 -7.89 4.06 2.73
C THR A 21 -8.62 4.03 1.40
N THR A 22 -8.03 3.39 0.38
CA THR A 22 -8.66 3.20 -0.92
C THR A 22 -9.30 1.82 -1.08
N THR A 23 -8.81 0.83 -0.33
CA THR A 23 -9.17 -0.59 -0.43
C THR A 23 -9.51 -1.12 0.96
N PRO A 24 -10.57 -1.95 1.12
CA PRO A 24 -10.87 -2.58 2.41
C PRO A 24 -9.71 -3.44 2.92
N ILE A 25 -9.39 -3.34 4.22
CA ILE A 25 -8.40 -4.19 4.90
C ILE A 25 -8.72 -5.67 4.67
N ALA A 26 -9.99 -6.04 4.79
CA ALA A 26 -10.47 -7.40 4.57
C ALA A 26 -10.13 -7.93 3.16
N PHE A 27 -10.20 -7.09 2.12
CA PHE A 27 -9.82 -7.52 0.77
C PHE A 27 -8.34 -7.93 0.69
N VAL A 28 -7.45 -7.16 1.33
CA VAL A 28 -6.01 -7.46 1.32
C VAL A 28 -5.73 -8.77 2.07
N HIS A 29 -6.30 -8.94 3.27
CA HIS A 29 -6.03 -10.10 4.12
C HIS A 29 -6.78 -11.35 3.68
N ASP A 30 -8.09 -11.24 3.43
CA ASP A 30 -8.96 -12.38 3.22
C ASP A 30 -8.97 -12.84 1.75
N VAL A 31 -8.66 -11.95 0.82
CA VAL A 31 -8.63 -12.27 -0.61
C VAL A 31 -7.20 -12.39 -1.13
N LEU A 32 -6.41 -11.30 -1.12
CA LEU A 32 -5.09 -11.31 -1.77
C LEU A 32 -4.11 -12.26 -1.08
N PHE A 33 -3.92 -12.16 0.24
CA PHE A 33 -2.98 -13.03 0.95
C PHE A 33 -3.47 -14.47 0.98
N THR A 34 -4.77 -14.71 1.10
CA THR A 34 -5.35 -16.05 1.05
C THR A 34 -5.14 -16.66 -0.34
N PHE A 35 -5.36 -15.90 -1.42
CA PHE A 35 -5.10 -16.34 -2.78
C PHE A 35 -3.62 -16.72 -2.97
N ALA A 36 -2.70 -15.86 -2.55
CA ALA A 36 -1.27 -16.14 -2.64
C ALA A 36 -0.90 -17.42 -1.87
N ARG A 37 -1.40 -17.59 -0.64
CA ARG A 37 -1.15 -18.78 0.18
C ARG A 37 -1.66 -20.05 -0.49
N HIS A 38 -2.83 -20.00 -1.10
CA HIS A 38 -3.44 -21.16 -1.76
C HIS A 38 -2.65 -21.63 -2.98
N HIS A 39 -2.08 -20.69 -3.75
CA HIS A 39 -1.33 -20.99 -4.97
C HIS A 39 0.17 -21.16 -4.76
N MET A 40 0.67 -20.92 -3.54
CA MET A 40 2.09 -20.90 -3.23
C MET A 40 2.81 -22.21 -3.52
N ALA A 41 2.26 -23.34 -3.07
CA ALA A 41 2.90 -24.65 -3.23
C ALA A 41 3.06 -25.02 -4.73
N GLU A 42 2.07 -24.72 -5.55
CA GLU A 42 2.14 -24.98 -6.99
C GLU A 42 3.14 -24.06 -7.70
N TYR A 43 3.12 -22.76 -7.35
CA TYR A 43 4.05 -21.79 -7.91
C TYR A 43 5.50 -22.16 -7.61
N LEU A 44 5.82 -22.57 -6.38
CA LEU A 44 7.18 -22.89 -5.95
C LEU A 44 7.79 -24.11 -6.64
N LYS A 45 6.98 -25.00 -7.22
CA LYS A 45 7.48 -26.16 -8.01
C LYS A 45 8.26 -25.73 -9.27
N HIS A 46 7.99 -24.54 -9.79
CA HIS A 46 8.52 -24.03 -11.05
C HIS A 46 9.29 -22.72 -10.90
N ALA A 47 9.36 -22.18 -9.68
CA ALA A 47 9.99 -20.89 -9.41
C ALA A 47 11.51 -21.02 -9.26
N ASP A 48 12.23 -19.93 -9.58
CA ASP A 48 13.61 -19.76 -9.13
C ASP A 48 13.63 -19.43 -7.64
N LEU A 49 14.22 -20.31 -6.85
CA LEU A 49 14.28 -20.23 -5.40
C LEU A 49 15.56 -19.58 -4.87
N THR A 50 16.41 -19.04 -5.75
CA THR A 50 17.72 -18.48 -5.36
C THR A 50 17.61 -17.40 -4.31
N ASP A 51 16.76 -16.39 -4.56
CA ASP A 51 16.55 -15.28 -3.62
C ASP A 51 15.99 -15.76 -2.28
N LEU A 52 15.05 -16.71 -2.32
CA LEU A 52 14.41 -17.28 -1.14
C LEU A 52 15.39 -18.09 -0.29
N ASN A 53 16.29 -18.85 -0.93
CA ASN A 53 17.34 -19.62 -0.24
C ASN A 53 18.38 -18.72 0.41
N LEU A 54 18.78 -17.64 -0.26
CA LEU A 54 19.68 -16.63 0.31
C LEU A 54 19.06 -15.95 1.53
N GLU A 55 17.79 -15.62 1.46
CA GLU A 55 17.07 -14.99 2.58
C GLU A 55 16.93 -15.97 3.76
N HIS A 56 16.64 -17.26 3.50
CA HIS A 56 16.61 -18.28 4.54
C HIS A 56 17.97 -18.43 5.26
N ALA A 57 19.07 -18.46 4.49
CA ALA A 57 20.41 -18.51 5.07
C ALA A 57 20.72 -17.28 5.93
N GLU A 58 20.27 -16.11 5.52
CA GLU A 58 20.41 -14.87 6.29
C GLU A 58 19.56 -14.90 7.57
N ASP A 59 18.34 -15.42 7.51
CA ASP A 59 17.48 -15.57 8.69
C ASP A 59 18.10 -16.50 9.73
N LEU A 60 18.71 -17.61 9.29
CA LEU A 60 19.51 -18.48 10.18
C LEU A 60 20.67 -17.72 10.82
N ARG A 61 21.43 -16.96 10.03
CA ARG A 61 22.59 -16.19 10.52
C ARG A 61 22.16 -15.13 11.55
N ARG A 62 20.98 -14.54 11.38
CA ARG A 62 20.40 -13.57 12.33
C ARG A 62 19.74 -14.20 13.55
N GLY A 63 19.65 -15.51 13.62
CA GLY A 63 19.08 -16.22 14.76
C GLY A 63 17.55 -16.21 14.81
N TYR A 64 16.86 -16.00 13.69
CA TYR A 64 15.41 -16.03 13.62
C TYR A 64 14.80 -17.43 13.67
N ASN A 65 15.63 -18.47 13.60
CA ASN A 65 15.25 -19.87 13.72
C ASN A 65 14.14 -20.32 12.75
N PRO A 66 14.30 -20.06 11.42
CA PRO A 66 13.34 -20.50 10.43
C PRO A 66 13.28 -22.04 10.34
N PRO A 67 12.20 -22.61 9.77
CA PRO A 67 12.14 -24.03 9.44
C PRO A 67 13.32 -24.47 8.56
N ALA A 68 13.78 -25.72 8.73
CA ALA A 68 14.92 -26.22 7.94
C ALA A 68 14.65 -26.14 6.41
N TRP A 69 15.62 -25.66 5.66
CA TRP A 69 15.51 -25.54 4.19
C TRP A 69 15.34 -26.92 3.49
N SER A 70 15.76 -28.00 4.10
CA SER A 70 15.53 -29.37 3.61
C SER A 70 14.05 -29.78 3.60
N ALA A 71 13.20 -29.06 4.34
CA ALA A 71 11.76 -29.13 4.17
C ALA A 71 11.35 -28.54 2.82
N GLU A 72 10.12 -28.83 2.38
CA GLU A 72 9.60 -28.20 1.16
C GLU A 72 9.65 -26.66 1.30
N PRO A 73 10.06 -25.90 0.24
CA PRO A 73 10.17 -24.43 0.31
C PRO A 73 8.91 -23.74 0.79
N VAL A 74 7.75 -24.33 0.56
CA VAL A 74 6.45 -23.84 1.02
C VAL A 74 6.37 -23.70 2.55
N VAL A 75 7.09 -24.54 3.30
CA VAL A 75 7.10 -24.48 4.78
C VAL A 75 7.80 -23.21 5.26
N TYR A 76 8.93 -22.85 4.65
CA TYR A 76 9.62 -21.60 4.96
C TYR A 76 8.80 -20.37 4.55
N VAL A 77 8.20 -20.39 3.36
CA VAL A 77 7.34 -19.29 2.89
C VAL A 77 6.12 -19.11 3.78
N SER A 78 5.47 -20.20 4.21
CA SER A 78 4.36 -20.15 5.17
C SER A 78 4.81 -19.54 6.48
N TRP A 79 5.97 -19.93 6.99
CA TRP A 79 6.55 -19.34 8.20
C TRP A 79 6.80 -17.83 8.04
N LEU A 80 7.33 -17.37 6.90
CA LEU A 80 7.48 -15.93 6.62
C LEU A 80 6.15 -15.19 6.68
N MET A 81 5.09 -15.77 6.08
CA MET A 81 3.74 -15.20 6.09
C MET A 81 3.14 -15.17 7.51
N ASP A 82 3.30 -16.24 8.27
CA ASP A 82 2.73 -16.37 9.63
C ASP A 82 3.43 -15.44 10.64
N GLN A 83 4.69 -15.08 10.37
CA GLN A 83 5.48 -14.15 11.19
C GLN A 83 5.39 -12.68 10.68
N ASP A 84 4.54 -12.41 9.70
CA ASP A 84 4.46 -11.09 9.02
C ASP A 84 5.85 -10.54 8.65
N ARG A 85 6.74 -11.42 8.16
CA ARG A 85 8.11 -11.04 7.81
C ARG A 85 8.13 -10.17 6.56
N LYS A 86 8.85 -9.06 6.63
CA LYS A 86 9.06 -8.15 5.48
C LYS A 86 10.14 -8.72 4.55
N SER A 87 9.83 -9.85 3.91
CA SER A 87 10.68 -10.57 2.99
C SER A 87 10.54 -10.02 1.57
N THR A 88 11.68 -9.68 0.94
CA THR A 88 11.70 -9.24 -0.46
C THR A 88 11.41 -10.40 -1.41
N ALA A 89 11.95 -11.59 -1.11
CA ALA A 89 11.69 -12.79 -1.91
C ALA A 89 10.22 -13.20 -1.84
N LEU A 90 9.60 -13.17 -0.64
CA LEU A 90 8.17 -13.44 -0.49
C LEU A 90 7.31 -12.44 -1.26
N LYS A 91 7.60 -11.14 -1.16
CA LYS A 91 6.86 -10.10 -1.92
C LYS A 91 6.92 -10.31 -3.43
N LYS A 92 8.09 -10.71 -3.95
CA LYS A 92 8.27 -11.03 -5.38
C LYS A 92 7.39 -12.22 -5.79
N ILE A 93 7.44 -13.31 -5.03
CA ILE A 93 6.62 -14.50 -5.26
C ILE A 93 5.12 -14.19 -5.19
N GLN A 94 4.67 -13.48 -4.16
CA GLN A 94 3.28 -13.05 -4.04
C GLN A 94 2.85 -12.20 -5.24
N GLY A 95 3.70 -11.26 -5.67
CA GLY A 95 3.45 -10.41 -6.84
C GLY A 95 3.23 -11.22 -8.12
N GLU A 96 4.03 -12.25 -8.36
CA GLU A 96 3.90 -13.13 -9.52
C GLU A 96 2.63 -14.01 -9.46
N ILE A 97 2.29 -14.51 -8.28
CA ILE A 97 1.05 -15.28 -8.07
C ILE A 97 -0.17 -14.37 -8.33
N TRP A 98 -0.19 -13.16 -7.80
CA TRP A 98 -1.28 -12.20 -8.04
C TRP A 98 -1.36 -11.82 -9.52
N LEU A 99 -0.22 -11.58 -10.18
CA LEU A 99 -0.19 -11.30 -11.62
C LEU A 99 -0.91 -12.41 -12.42
N GLN A 100 -0.66 -13.67 -12.09
CA GLN A 100 -1.34 -14.79 -12.73
C GLN A 100 -2.84 -14.80 -12.42
N GLY A 101 -3.23 -14.56 -11.16
CA GLY A 101 -4.62 -14.49 -10.73
C GLY A 101 -5.41 -13.40 -11.45
N TYR A 102 -4.83 -12.19 -11.54
CA TYR A 102 -5.44 -11.07 -12.28
C TYR A 102 -5.54 -11.36 -13.78
N LYS A 103 -4.48 -11.90 -14.41
CA LYS A 103 -4.50 -12.27 -15.84
C LYS A 103 -5.55 -13.33 -16.19
N LYS A 104 -5.80 -14.28 -15.28
CA LYS A 104 -6.83 -15.30 -15.45
C LYS A 104 -8.24 -14.83 -15.09
N GLY A 105 -8.37 -13.64 -14.49
CA GLY A 105 -9.64 -13.11 -13.96
C GLY A 105 -10.12 -13.81 -12.68
N GLU A 106 -9.24 -14.56 -12.01
CA GLU A 106 -9.49 -15.21 -10.72
C GLU A 106 -9.42 -14.22 -9.56
N LEU A 107 -8.66 -13.12 -9.73
CA LEU A 107 -8.61 -11.98 -8.83
C LEU A 107 -9.24 -10.75 -9.49
N ARG A 108 -9.94 -9.96 -8.66
CA ARG A 108 -10.43 -8.65 -9.02
C ARG A 108 -10.15 -7.70 -7.86
N GLY A 109 -9.56 -6.52 -8.17
CA GLY A 109 -9.28 -5.50 -7.16
C GLY A 109 -10.57 -4.91 -6.61
N GLU A 110 -10.58 -4.61 -5.32
CA GLU A 110 -11.70 -3.95 -4.65
C GLU A 110 -11.24 -2.61 -4.11
N VAL A 111 -12.01 -1.57 -4.40
CA VAL A 111 -11.83 -0.22 -3.84
C VAL A 111 -13.14 0.24 -3.21
N PHE A 112 -13.07 1.19 -2.27
CA PHE A 112 -14.30 1.77 -1.71
C PHE A 112 -15.09 2.53 -2.79
N PRO A 113 -16.43 2.58 -2.70
CA PRO A 113 -17.30 3.10 -3.76
C PRO A 113 -17.04 4.58 -4.15
N ASP A 114 -16.51 5.37 -3.24
CA ASP A 114 -16.19 6.78 -3.42
C ASP A 114 -14.84 7.04 -4.10
N VAL A 115 -13.99 5.99 -4.24
CA VAL A 115 -12.63 6.12 -4.80
C VAL A 115 -12.65 6.49 -6.29
N LEU A 116 -13.36 5.72 -7.11
CA LEU A 116 -13.43 6.03 -8.55
C LEU A 116 -14.05 7.40 -8.84
N PRO A 117 -15.19 7.81 -8.21
CA PRO A 117 -15.71 9.18 -8.36
C PRO A 117 -14.71 10.25 -7.96
N ALA A 118 -13.97 10.04 -6.86
CA ALA A 118 -12.94 10.98 -6.40
C ALA A 118 -11.78 11.08 -7.40
N LEU A 119 -11.25 9.95 -7.86
CA LEU A 119 -10.16 9.91 -8.85
C LEU A 119 -10.55 10.66 -10.14
N ARG A 120 -11.79 10.46 -10.63
CA ARG A 120 -12.30 11.19 -11.81
C ARG A 120 -12.36 12.70 -11.56
N ARG A 121 -12.83 13.12 -10.38
CA ARG A 121 -12.97 14.53 -10.00
C ARG A 121 -11.60 15.21 -9.87
N TRP A 122 -10.64 14.54 -9.25
CA TRP A 122 -9.27 15.04 -9.11
C TRP A 122 -8.54 15.11 -10.45
N HIS A 123 -8.67 14.09 -11.29
CA HIS A 123 -8.12 14.08 -12.64
C HIS A 123 -8.71 15.23 -13.50
N GLY A 124 -10.02 15.46 -13.45
CA GLY A 124 -10.68 16.58 -14.13
C GLY A 124 -10.33 17.96 -13.58
N SER A 125 -9.61 18.01 -12.45
CA SER A 125 -9.11 19.22 -11.80
C SER A 125 -7.60 19.36 -11.89
N ASP A 126 -6.93 18.55 -12.72
CA ASP A 126 -5.47 18.50 -12.91
C ASP A 126 -4.67 18.25 -11.62
N ILE A 127 -5.25 17.51 -10.66
CA ILE A 127 -4.56 17.12 -9.44
C ILE A 127 -3.72 15.86 -9.73
N ASP A 128 -2.43 15.91 -9.38
CA ASP A 128 -1.52 14.76 -9.47
C ASP A 128 -1.81 13.76 -8.34
N VAL A 129 -2.35 12.57 -8.68
CA VAL A 129 -2.67 11.54 -7.70
C VAL A 129 -1.65 10.41 -7.77
N ARG A 130 -1.06 10.07 -6.62
CA ARG A 130 -0.08 8.99 -6.50
C ARG A 130 -0.37 8.11 -5.28
N ILE A 131 0.20 6.91 -5.30
CA ILE A 131 0.00 5.89 -4.26
C ILE A 131 1.28 5.69 -3.47
N PHE A 132 1.15 5.50 -2.15
CA PHE A 132 2.23 5.04 -1.29
C PHE A 132 1.74 3.90 -0.38
N SER A 133 2.24 2.70 -0.60
CA SER A 133 1.84 1.49 0.13
C SER A 133 3.05 0.63 0.50
N SER A 134 2.90 -0.23 1.50
CA SER A 134 3.88 -1.26 1.84
C SER A 134 3.95 -2.40 0.79
N GLY A 135 2.90 -2.57 -0.01
CA GLY A 135 2.87 -3.49 -1.15
C GLY A 135 3.81 -3.01 -2.27
N SER A 136 4.42 -3.96 -3.02
CA SER A 136 5.29 -3.61 -4.15
C SER A 136 4.53 -2.82 -5.22
N VAL A 137 5.24 -1.99 -5.98
CA VAL A 137 4.66 -1.23 -7.11
C VAL A 137 3.91 -2.16 -8.08
N LEU A 138 4.40 -3.39 -8.30
CA LEU A 138 3.70 -4.38 -9.12
C LEU A 138 2.33 -4.72 -8.50
N ALA A 139 2.27 -5.04 -7.22
CA ALA A 139 1.02 -5.37 -6.53
C ALA A 139 0.02 -4.21 -6.56
N GLN A 140 0.49 -2.99 -6.34
CA GLN A 140 -0.32 -1.77 -6.41
C GLN A 140 -0.94 -1.60 -7.81
N ARG A 141 -0.12 -1.73 -8.87
CA ARG A 141 -0.60 -1.62 -10.26
C ARG A 141 -1.61 -2.71 -10.61
N LEU A 142 -1.37 -3.95 -10.18
CA LEU A 142 -2.30 -5.07 -10.41
C LEU A 142 -3.65 -4.81 -9.74
N LEU A 143 -3.65 -4.33 -8.50
CA LEU A 143 -4.87 -4.00 -7.77
C LEU A 143 -5.69 -2.95 -8.54
N PHE A 144 -5.09 -1.81 -8.89
CA PHE A 144 -5.81 -0.72 -9.55
C PHE A 144 -6.14 -0.98 -11.02
N SER A 145 -5.36 -1.80 -11.74
CA SER A 145 -5.69 -2.16 -13.13
C SER A 145 -6.78 -3.22 -13.25
N GLY A 146 -6.95 -4.06 -12.21
CA GLY A 146 -7.87 -5.19 -12.20
C GLY A 146 -9.09 -5.00 -11.32
N THR A 147 -9.57 -3.77 -11.09
CA THR A 147 -10.73 -3.55 -10.20
C THR A 147 -12.04 -4.00 -10.84
N VAL A 148 -13.06 -4.21 -10.01
CA VAL A 148 -14.42 -4.47 -10.48
C VAL A 148 -15.00 -3.28 -11.26
N ASP A 149 -14.50 -2.07 -10.99
CA ASP A 149 -14.90 -0.82 -11.64
C ASP A 149 -14.10 -0.51 -12.93
N GLY A 150 -13.22 -1.44 -13.34
CA GLY A 150 -12.34 -1.31 -14.50
C GLY A 150 -10.91 -0.90 -14.12
N ASP A 151 -10.15 -0.44 -15.11
CA ASP A 151 -8.77 0.01 -14.94
C ASP A 151 -8.72 1.45 -14.41
N LEU A 152 -8.25 1.62 -13.18
CA LEU A 152 -8.10 2.91 -12.51
C LEU A 152 -6.69 3.51 -12.67
N THR A 153 -5.75 2.80 -13.29
CA THR A 153 -4.35 3.26 -13.41
C THR A 153 -4.19 4.53 -14.24
N ALA A 154 -5.14 4.81 -15.13
CA ALA A 154 -5.16 6.04 -15.92
C ALA A 154 -5.32 7.31 -15.07
N PHE A 155 -5.80 7.21 -13.83
CA PHE A 155 -5.97 8.32 -12.89
C PHE A 155 -4.79 8.46 -11.93
N LEU A 156 -3.79 7.57 -11.98
CA LEU A 156 -2.70 7.46 -11.02
C LEU A 156 -1.35 7.73 -11.70
N ASN A 157 -0.71 8.83 -11.35
CA ASN A 157 0.51 9.31 -12.01
C ASN A 157 1.81 8.70 -11.43
N GLY A 158 1.72 8.01 -10.28
CA GLY A 158 2.91 7.40 -9.67
C GLY A 158 2.58 6.44 -8.53
N TYR A 159 3.57 5.60 -8.24
CA TYR A 159 3.47 4.57 -7.21
C TYR A 159 4.77 4.54 -6.42
N PHE A 160 4.67 4.54 -5.10
CA PHE A 160 5.79 4.41 -4.17
C PHE A 160 5.55 3.19 -3.28
N ASP A 161 6.63 2.50 -2.97
CA ASP A 161 6.64 1.41 -1.99
C ASP A 161 7.77 1.58 -0.97
N THR A 162 8.00 0.57 -0.15
CA THR A 162 9.03 0.61 0.90
C THR A 162 10.46 0.73 0.40
N THR A 163 10.73 0.68 -0.91
CA THR A 163 12.03 1.03 -1.49
C THR A 163 12.29 2.54 -1.45
N THR A 164 11.23 3.36 -1.41
CA THR A 164 11.33 4.80 -1.17
C THR A 164 11.75 5.11 0.27
N GLY A 165 11.35 4.25 1.20
CA GLY A 165 11.65 4.30 2.64
C GLY A 165 10.47 3.83 3.48
N PRO A 166 10.66 3.69 4.81
CA PRO A 166 9.58 3.35 5.74
C PRO A 166 8.48 4.39 5.76
N LYS A 167 7.21 3.97 5.92
CA LYS A 167 6.04 4.87 5.94
C LYS A 167 5.94 5.69 7.24
N ASP A 168 6.66 5.34 8.28
CA ASP A 168 6.72 6.06 9.55
C ASP A 168 7.94 7.00 9.65
N GLU A 169 8.64 7.28 8.55
CA GLU A 169 9.77 8.18 8.49
C GLU A 169 9.50 9.39 7.59
N ALA A 170 9.66 10.60 8.12
CA ALA A 170 9.47 11.85 7.39
C ALA A 170 10.36 11.95 6.12
N GLN A 171 11.54 11.30 6.13
CA GLN A 171 12.43 11.31 4.97
C GLN A 171 11.82 10.63 3.74
N SER A 172 10.95 9.63 3.93
CA SER A 172 10.23 8.96 2.84
C SER A 172 9.30 9.96 2.13
N TYR A 173 8.57 10.75 2.89
CA TYR A 173 7.64 11.76 2.37
C TYR A 173 8.37 12.94 1.69
N ARG A 174 9.55 13.34 2.18
CA ARG A 174 10.39 14.35 1.48
C ARG A 174 10.85 13.86 0.11
N ARG A 175 11.23 12.57 -0.01
CA ARG A 175 11.58 11.96 -1.30
C ARG A 175 10.38 11.92 -2.24
N ILE A 176 9.20 11.57 -1.71
CA ILE A 176 7.93 11.55 -2.45
C ILE A 176 7.58 12.96 -2.93
N ALA A 177 7.64 13.98 -2.06
CA ALA A 177 7.39 15.38 -2.44
C ALA A 177 8.34 15.85 -3.55
N SER A 178 9.62 15.50 -3.44
CA SER A 178 10.60 15.78 -4.51
C SER A 178 10.22 15.14 -5.83
N ALA A 179 9.64 13.93 -5.82
CA ALA A 179 9.17 13.25 -7.03
C ALA A 179 7.89 13.89 -7.60
N PHE A 180 7.03 14.49 -6.77
CA PHE A 180 5.90 15.29 -7.25
C PHE A 180 6.37 16.57 -7.97
N GLY A 181 7.50 17.14 -7.55
CA GLY A 181 8.03 18.39 -8.09
C GLY A 181 7.26 19.64 -7.66
N ILE A 182 6.48 19.56 -6.58
CA ILE A 182 5.71 20.65 -5.96
C ILE A 182 6.05 20.76 -4.48
N PRO A 183 5.78 21.90 -3.82
CA PRO A 183 5.99 22.05 -2.38
C PRO A 183 5.24 20.97 -1.58
N PRO A 184 5.82 20.41 -0.50
CA PRO A 184 5.13 19.44 0.35
C PRO A 184 3.79 19.95 0.88
N SER A 185 3.69 21.23 1.22
CA SER A 185 2.45 21.87 1.71
C SER A 185 1.29 21.92 0.69
N GLU A 186 1.57 21.59 -0.58
CA GLU A 186 0.59 21.48 -1.65
C GLU A 186 0.19 20.02 -1.91
N ILE A 187 0.74 19.07 -1.14
CA ILE A 187 0.44 17.64 -1.23
C ILE A 187 -0.39 17.24 -0.02
N LEU A 188 -1.55 16.64 -0.28
CA LEU A 188 -2.40 16.04 0.74
C LEU A 188 -2.13 14.53 0.82
N PHE A 189 -1.62 14.05 1.96
CA PHE A 189 -1.52 12.63 2.23
C PHE A 189 -2.72 12.13 3.03
N ILE A 190 -3.31 11.02 2.56
CA ILE A 190 -4.46 10.38 3.17
C ILE A 190 -4.10 8.93 3.51
N SER A 191 -4.24 8.57 4.78
CA SER A 191 -3.98 7.22 5.30
C SER A 191 -4.91 6.92 6.48
N ASP A 192 -5.12 5.65 6.79
CA ASP A 192 -5.84 5.20 7.99
C ASP A 192 -4.91 5.04 9.20
N VAL A 193 -3.60 5.28 9.04
CA VAL A 193 -2.58 5.10 10.08
C VAL A 193 -2.05 6.45 10.56
N ALA A 194 -2.41 6.86 11.78
CA ALA A 194 -2.01 8.16 12.36
C ALA A 194 -0.48 8.36 12.38
N ARG A 195 0.31 7.34 12.71
CA ARG A 195 1.78 7.41 12.73
C ARG A 195 2.39 7.75 11.36
N GLU A 196 1.77 7.29 10.27
CA GLU A 196 2.20 7.62 8.91
C GLU A 196 1.88 9.07 8.58
N LEU A 197 0.72 9.55 9.03
CA LEU A 197 0.32 10.96 8.90
C LEU A 197 1.24 11.89 9.70
N ASP A 198 1.65 11.47 10.92
CA ASP A 198 2.65 12.21 11.71
C ASP A 198 3.96 12.37 10.92
N ALA A 199 4.46 11.30 10.30
CA ALA A 199 5.68 11.34 9.50
C ALA A 199 5.53 12.25 8.26
N ALA A 200 4.39 12.22 7.58
CA ALA A 200 4.07 13.10 6.46
C ALA A 200 3.96 14.56 6.90
N HIS A 201 3.31 14.82 8.04
CA HIS A 201 3.20 16.14 8.62
C HIS A 201 4.57 16.74 9.00
N PHE A 202 5.49 15.92 9.56
CA PHE A 202 6.89 16.32 9.79
C PHE A 202 7.67 16.58 8.48
N ALA A 203 7.18 16.09 7.36
CA ALA A 203 7.68 16.43 6.02
C ALA A 203 6.94 17.62 5.39
N GLU A 204 6.13 18.34 6.16
CA GLU A 204 5.35 19.54 5.79
C GLU A 204 4.21 19.26 4.79
N MET A 205 3.75 18.01 4.65
CA MET A 205 2.54 17.67 3.90
C MET A 205 1.27 17.98 4.69
N GLU A 206 0.20 18.32 3.98
CA GLU A 206 -1.15 18.29 4.55
C GLU A 206 -1.58 16.84 4.77
N THR A 207 -2.37 16.58 5.81
CA THR A 207 -2.73 15.21 6.20
C THR A 207 -4.20 15.08 6.54
N ARG A 208 -4.79 13.91 6.24
CA ARG A 208 -6.14 13.51 6.66
C ARG A 208 -6.13 12.06 7.11
N LEU A 209 -6.71 11.81 8.29
CA LEU A 209 -6.96 10.45 8.76
C LEU A 209 -8.23 9.91 8.12
N CYS A 210 -8.09 8.84 7.33
CA CYS A 210 -9.22 8.15 6.72
C CYS A 210 -9.78 7.09 7.68
N ILE A 211 -11.06 7.15 8.00
CA ILE A 211 -11.74 6.13 8.82
C ILE A 211 -12.77 5.42 7.97
N ARG A 212 -12.50 4.17 7.66
CA ARG A 212 -13.36 3.28 6.87
C ARG A 212 -13.94 2.15 7.74
N PRO A 213 -15.02 1.53 7.31
CA PRO A 213 -15.49 0.29 7.95
C PRO A 213 -14.37 -0.77 7.95
N GLY A 214 -14.10 -1.36 9.12
CA GLY A 214 -13.07 -2.37 9.29
C GLY A 214 -11.66 -1.84 9.64
N ASN A 215 -11.45 -0.52 9.67
CA ASN A 215 -10.18 0.04 10.11
C ASN A 215 -9.91 -0.19 11.59
N HIS A 216 -8.64 -0.34 11.94
CA HIS A 216 -8.22 -0.44 13.33
C HIS A 216 -8.31 0.91 14.05
N PRO A 217 -8.73 0.94 15.33
CA PRO A 217 -8.70 2.16 16.13
C PRO A 217 -7.30 2.76 16.16
N GLN A 218 -7.20 4.08 15.96
CA GLN A 218 -5.93 4.80 16.03
C GLN A 218 -5.73 5.39 17.43
N PRO A 219 -4.46 5.58 17.89
CA PRO A 219 -4.17 6.34 19.11
C PRO A 219 -4.65 7.80 18.98
N ALA A 220 -4.62 8.56 20.08
CA ALA A 220 -4.95 9.97 20.05
C ALA A 220 -4.07 10.74 19.04
N HIS A 221 -4.70 11.56 18.20
CA HIS A 221 -4.05 12.31 17.11
C HIS A 221 -4.77 13.65 16.90
N ASP A 222 -4.10 14.59 16.22
CA ASP A 222 -4.66 15.92 15.88
C ASP A 222 -5.03 16.03 14.38
N HIS A 223 -4.91 14.95 13.59
CA HIS A 223 -5.26 14.95 12.17
C HIS A 223 -6.77 15.12 11.97
N GLU A 224 -7.13 15.92 10.98
CA GLU A 224 -8.53 16.03 10.56
C GLU A 224 -9.00 14.71 9.94
N VAL A 225 -10.21 14.28 10.35
CA VAL A 225 -10.78 12.98 9.98
C VAL A 225 -11.67 13.14 8.75
N LEU A 226 -11.59 12.16 7.85
CA LEU A 226 -12.55 11.96 6.77
C LEU A 226 -13.02 10.50 6.75
N THR A 227 -14.26 10.29 6.34
CA THR A 227 -14.86 8.95 6.20
C THR A 227 -15.19 8.61 4.74
N THR A 228 -15.10 9.58 3.86
CA THR A 228 -15.34 9.47 2.42
C THR A 228 -14.53 10.52 1.68
N PHE A 229 -14.16 10.24 0.43
CA PHE A 229 -13.49 11.21 -0.44
C PHE A 229 -14.44 12.22 -1.10
N ASP A 230 -15.76 12.10 -0.86
CA ASP A 230 -16.75 12.99 -1.47
C ASP A 230 -16.59 14.47 -1.04
N ALA A 231 -15.98 14.71 0.11
CA ALA A 231 -15.76 16.03 0.65
C ALA A 231 -14.48 16.73 0.16
N LEU A 232 -13.67 16.08 -0.73
CA LEU A 232 -12.39 16.56 -1.23
C LEU A 232 -12.45 17.01 -2.68
#